data_1b64224bd1b1d9bbbe1c5e4a113f34da
#
_entry.id   1b64224bd1b1d9bbbe1c5e4a113f34da
#
_cell.length_a   1.000
_cell.length_b   1.000
_cell.length_c   1.000
_cell.angle_alpha   90.00
_cell.angle_beta   90.00
_cell.angle_gamma   90.00
#
_symmetry.space_group_name_H-M   'P 1'
#
loop_
_entity.id
_entity.type
_entity.pdbx_description
1 polymer ?
#
loop_
_entity_poly.entity_id
_entity_poly.type
_entity_poly.pdbx_seq_one_letter_code
_entity_poly.pdbx_strand_id
1 'polypeptide(L)'
;MKKTVLVLITFALVIAVAGSGFWLVHYFIDSREQRQTYETLAEEFVLESTPSVRPESSSSLDSSVDAGENDVSSPVESPDTPPRHDLAALAAENPDCVGWLTIPDTGIDYPVMHTPDDPEHYLRRDFYGNSASGGTPFLDGRNLAEAENQNLILYGHNMMDGSMFKPLMNYLEPNFRDTHKDIFLEIDGRQYRYALLDVLETNTQCSLYQYTDLNDPVTESNFRAAILKETDLEGVHQAPGYLTLSTCNNGGGSSRVLVIAALAGEVSQ
;
A
#
# COMPACT_ATOMS: atom_id res chain seq x y z
N MET A 1 29.54 -24.14 46.18
CA MET A 1 29.70 -23.78 44.75
C MET A 1 28.46 -24.10 43.94
N LYS A 2 27.94 -25.34 43.84
CA LYS A 2 26.77 -25.68 42.96
C LYS A 2 25.50 -24.89 43.29
N LYS A 3 25.15 -24.68 44.58
CA LYS A 3 23.95 -23.92 44.99
C LYS A 3 24.05 -22.42 44.63
N THR A 4 25.21 -21.82 44.78
CA THR A 4 25.43 -20.39 44.44
C THR A 4 25.35 -20.15 42.93
N VAL A 5 25.90 -21.08 42.13
CA VAL A 5 25.77 -21.04 40.66
C VAL A 5 24.31 -21.17 40.21
N LEU A 6 23.54 -22.08 40.83
CA LEU A 6 22.11 -22.25 40.52
C LEU A 6 21.31 -20.97 40.84
N VAL A 7 21.54 -20.33 41.97
CA VAL A 7 20.89 -19.06 42.36
C VAL A 7 21.21 -17.94 41.34
N LEU A 8 22.45 -17.85 40.89
CA LEU A 8 22.83 -16.85 39.88
C LEU A 8 22.18 -17.10 38.54
N ILE A 9 22.06 -18.36 38.11
CA ILE A 9 21.39 -18.73 36.87
C ILE A 9 19.90 -18.42 36.96
N THR A 10 19.22 -18.76 38.07
CA THR A 10 17.80 -18.44 38.24
C THR A 10 17.53 -16.93 38.25
N PHE A 11 18.40 -16.17 38.92
CA PHE A 11 18.30 -14.70 38.94
C PHE A 11 18.49 -14.09 37.54
N ALA A 12 19.49 -14.54 36.79
CA ALA A 12 19.69 -14.12 35.40
C ALA A 12 18.50 -14.47 34.50
N LEU A 13 17.90 -15.65 34.65
CA LEU A 13 16.68 -16.05 33.92
C LEU A 13 15.48 -15.16 34.26
N VAL A 14 15.27 -14.82 35.51
CA VAL A 14 14.20 -13.93 35.96
C VAL A 14 14.35 -12.53 35.34
N ILE A 15 15.58 -11.99 35.32
CA ILE A 15 15.87 -10.71 34.68
C ILE A 15 15.61 -10.78 33.17
N ALA A 16 16.05 -11.85 32.51
CA ALA A 16 15.81 -12.02 31.06
C ALA A 16 14.32 -12.10 30.71
N VAL A 17 13.53 -12.84 31.51
CA VAL A 17 12.08 -12.93 31.33
C VAL A 17 11.40 -11.60 31.61
N ALA A 18 11.78 -10.89 32.67
CA ALA A 18 11.22 -9.57 32.98
C ALA A 18 11.59 -8.54 31.90
N GLY A 19 12.81 -8.55 31.39
CA GLY A 19 13.28 -7.67 30.33
C GLY A 19 12.56 -7.93 28.99
N SER A 20 12.40 -9.21 28.62
CA SER A 20 11.65 -9.57 27.40
C SER A 20 10.15 -9.24 27.53
N GLY A 21 9.56 -9.43 28.69
CA GLY A 21 8.16 -9.04 28.95
C GLY A 21 7.97 -7.52 28.85
N PHE A 22 8.89 -6.73 29.46
CA PHE A 22 8.87 -5.27 29.36
C PHE A 22 8.99 -4.79 27.90
N TRP A 23 9.95 -5.36 27.15
CA TRP A 23 10.15 -5.03 25.74
C TRP A 23 8.89 -5.35 24.90
N LEU A 24 8.27 -6.51 25.12
CA LEU A 24 7.06 -6.92 24.42
C LEU A 24 5.88 -5.98 24.70
N VAL A 25 5.67 -5.60 25.95
CA VAL A 25 4.63 -4.65 26.33
C VAL A 25 4.86 -3.29 25.68
N HIS A 26 6.11 -2.80 25.71
CA HIS A 26 6.46 -1.52 25.06
C HIS A 26 6.23 -1.57 23.55
N TYR A 27 6.62 -2.67 22.89
CA TYR A 27 6.35 -2.88 21.46
C TYR A 27 4.85 -2.78 21.12
N PHE A 28 3.97 -3.45 21.89
CA PHE A 28 2.54 -3.40 21.63
C PHE A 28 1.89 -2.06 21.95
N ILE A 29 2.41 -1.30 22.92
CA ILE A 29 1.94 0.05 23.21
C ILE A 29 2.30 0.97 22.05
N ASP A 30 3.56 1.01 21.65
CA ASP A 30 4.07 1.80 20.51
C ASP A 30 3.30 1.52 19.21
N SER A 31 3.10 0.24 18.93
CA SER A 31 2.35 -0.22 17.76
C SER A 31 0.87 0.21 17.76
N ARG A 32 0.23 0.24 18.93
CA ARG A 32 -1.15 0.74 19.08
C ARG A 32 -1.25 2.25 18.89
N GLU A 33 -0.34 3.02 19.48
CA GLU A 33 -0.29 4.47 19.32
C GLU A 33 -0.08 4.82 17.83
N GLN A 34 0.81 4.12 17.15
CA GLN A 34 1.06 4.30 15.73
C GLN A 34 -0.17 3.98 14.88
N ARG A 35 -0.87 2.88 15.18
CA ARG A 35 -2.13 2.54 14.49
C ARG A 35 -3.19 3.63 14.67
N GLN A 36 -3.40 4.10 15.90
CA GLN A 36 -4.36 5.18 16.17
C GLN A 36 -4.00 6.46 15.40
N THR A 37 -2.73 6.77 15.26
CA THR A 37 -2.28 7.92 14.46
C THR A 37 -2.75 7.79 13.01
N TYR A 38 -2.57 6.62 12.38
CA TYR A 38 -3.00 6.43 10.98
C TYR A 38 -4.51 6.35 10.83
N GLU A 39 -5.23 5.73 11.76
CA GLU A 39 -6.69 5.73 11.78
C GLU A 39 -7.23 7.17 11.90
N THR A 40 -6.63 7.99 12.76
CA THR A 40 -6.99 9.42 12.90
C THR A 40 -6.69 10.20 11.61
N LEU A 41 -5.53 9.99 10.99
CA LEU A 41 -5.19 10.62 9.70
C LEU A 41 -6.18 10.22 8.61
N ALA A 42 -6.52 8.93 8.52
CA ALA A 42 -7.50 8.43 7.55
C ALA A 42 -8.87 9.07 7.74
N GLU A 43 -9.33 9.25 8.98
CA GLU A 43 -10.63 9.88 9.28
C GLU A 43 -10.61 11.41 9.09
N GLU A 44 -9.53 12.09 9.51
CA GLU A 44 -9.43 13.55 9.51
C GLU A 44 -9.31 14.13 8.10
N PHE A 45 -8.58 13.44 7.22
CA PHE A 45 -8.29 13.92 5.87
C PHE A 45 -9.16 13.28 4.78
N VAL A 46 -10.21 12.56 5.14
CA VAL A 46 -11.19 12.05 4.16
C VAL A 46 -11.90 13.20 3.48
N LEU A 47 -11.95 13.19 2.16
CA LEU A 47 -12.82 14.08 1.38
C LEU A 47 -14.25 13.54 1.42
N GLU A 48 -15.16 14.28 2.07
CA GLU A 48 -16.57 13.94 2.04
C GLU A 48 -17.08 13.97 0.59
N SER A 49 -17.52 12.81 0.10
CA SER A 49 -18.26 12.75 -1.17
C SER A 49 -19.55 13.55 -0.97
N THR A 50 -19.64 14.73 -1.61
CA THR A 50 -20.88 15.50 -1.63
C THR A 50 -21.96 14.63 -2.27
N PRO A 51 -23.06 14.29 -1.56
CA PRO A 51 -24.13 13.53 -2.20
C PRO A 51 -24.66 14.37 -3.36
N SER A 52 -24.56 13.83 -4.58
CA SER A 52 -25.16 14.42 -5.77
C SER A 52 -26.65 14.56 -5.50
N VAL A 53 -27.11 15.78 -5.17
CA VAL A 53 -28.52 16.12 -5.01
C VAL A 53 -29.15 15.95 -6.38
N ARG A 54 -29.78 14.79 -6.59
CA ARG A 54 -30.67 14.56 -7.72
C ARG A 54 -31.83 15.56 -7.61
N PRO A 55 -32.02 16.48 -8.57
CA PRO A 55 -33.22 17.31 -8.54
C PRO A 55 -34.42 16.40 -8.76
N GLU A 56 -35.32 16.32 -7.78
CA GLU A 56 -36.63 15.75 -7.95
C GLU A 56 -37.37 16.61 -8.98
N SER A 57 -37.44 16.14 -10.22
CA SER A 57 -38.36 16.67 -11.21
C SER A 57 -39.68 15.89 -11.13
N SER A 58 -40.67 16.54 -10.55
CA SER A 58 -42.06 16.14 -10.59
C SER A 58 -42.57 15.94 -12.03
N SER A 59 -43.15 14.79 -12.20
CA SER A 59 -44.13 14.32 -13.20
C SER A 59 -44.68 15.31 -14.25
N SER A 60 -44.60 14.93 -15.53
CA SER A 60 -45.80 14.79 -16.38
C SER A 60 -45.47 13.97 -17.62
N LEU A 61 -46.39 13.06 -17.92
CA LEU A 61 -46.48 12.19 -19.08
C LEU A 61 -46.53 12.99 -20.40
N ASP A 62 -45.80 12.60 -21.43
CA ASP A 62 -46.39 12.26 -22.70
C ASP A 62 -45.43 11.53 -23.66
N SER A 63 -46.01 10.70 -24.52
CA SER A 63 -45.42 9.72 -25.41
C SER A 63 -44.72 10.30 -26.63
N SER A 64 -43.63 9.73 -27.12
CA SER A 64 -43.49 9.14 -28.49
C SER A 64 -42.02 9.01 -28.91
N VAL A 65 -41.66 7.79 -29.27
CA VAL A 65 -40.64 7.24 -30.19
C VAL A 65 -39.68 8.22 -30.89
N ASP A 66 -38.37 8.03 -30.74
CA ASP A 66 -37.51 7.68 -31.89
C ASP A 66 -36.13 7.20 -31.44
N ALA A 67 -35.52 6.29 -32.22
CA ALA A 67 -34.29 5.61 -31.98
C ALA A 67 -33.08 6.50 -32.26
N GLY A 68 -32.06 6.42 -31.38
CA GLY A 68 -30.75 7.01 -31.61
C GLY A 68 -29.77 6.48 -30.58
N GLU A 69 -29.01 5.45 -30.94
CA GLU A 69 -27.83 4.99 -30.21
C GLU A 69 -26.85 6.14 -30.07
N ASN A 70 -26.58 6.54 -28.81
CA ASN A 70 -25.36 7.15 -28.42
C ASN A 70 -24.97 6.52 -27.08
N ASP A 71 -24.01 5.61 -27.18
CA ASP A 71 -23.30 5.00 -26.06
C ASP A 71 -22.47 6.09 -25.35
N VAL A 72 -23.08 6.71 -24.36
CA VAL A 72 -22.37 7.51 -23.35
C VAL A 72 -22.24 6.60 -22.14
N SER A 73 -21.11 5.90 -22.07
CA SER A 73 -20.68 5.19 -20.87
C SER A 73 -20.63 6.17 -19.72
N SER A 74 -21.69 6.24 -18.93
CA SER A 74 -21.61 6.86 -17.60
C SER A 74 -20.64 6.05 -16.76
N PRO A 75 -19.72 6.70 -16.01
CA PRO A 75 -18.86 5.99 -15.07
C PRO A 75 -19.76 5.28 -14.05
N VAL A 76 -19.65 3.97 -13.98
CA VAL A 76 -20.29 3.17 -12.94
C VAL A 76 -19.41 3.34 -11.70
N GLU A 77 -19.83 4.13 -10.72
CA GLU A 77 -19.28 4.06 -9.36
C GLU A 77 -19.43 2.60 -8.90
N SER A 78 -18.31 1.90 -8.79
CA SER A 78 -18.29 0.59 -8.12
C SER A 78 -18.54 0.82 -6.64
N PRO A 79 -19.44 0.06 -5.98
CA PRO A 79 -19.74 0.22 -4.56
C PRO A 79 -18.54 -0.05 -3.62
N ASP A 80 -17.41 -0.50 -4.16
CA ASP A 80 -16.23 -0.91 -3.42
C ASP A 80 -15.04 0.08 -3.52
N THR A 81 -15.28 1.29 -4.08
CA THR A 81 -14.20 2.30 -4.16
C THR A 81 -14.02 2.96 -2.80
N PRO A 82 -12.79 2.97 -2.23
CA PRO A 82 -12.53 3.63 -0.96
C PRO A 82 -12.66 5.15 -1.08
N PRO A 83 -12.95 5.85 0.03
CA PRO A 83 -12.98 7.32 0.05
C PRO A 83 -11.62 7.89 -0.35
N ARG A 84 -11.62 9.13 -0.83
CA ARG A 84 -10.40 9.87 -1.14
C ARG A 84 -9.95 10.70 0.05
N HIS A 85 -8.64 11.02 0.04
CA HIS A 85 -8.01 11.85 1.06
C HIS A 85 -7.59 13.21 0.48
N ASP A 86 -7.58 14.24 1.34
CA ASP A 86 -7.04 15.57 1.00
C ASP A 86 -5.51 15.52 1.05
N LEU A 87 -4.90 15.08 -0.06
CA LEU A 87 -3.44 15.01 -0.18
C LEU A 87 -2.77 16.39 -0.04
N ALA A 88 -3.48 17.48 -0.39
CA ALA A 88 -2.93 18.82 -0.25
C ALA A 88 -2.84 19.23 1.23
N ALA A 89 -3.87 18.90 2.02
CA ALA A 89 -3.85 19.13 3.45
C ALA A 89 -2.81 18.23 4.16
N LEU A 90 -2.72 16.94 3.77
CA LEU A 90 -1.67 16.03 4.28
C LEU A 90 -0.26 16.55 3.97
N ALA A 91 -0.01 17.04 2.73
CA ALA A 91 1.26 17.62 2.34
C ALA A 91 1.56 18.96 3.05
N ALA A 92 0.53 19.69 3.50
CA ALA A 92 0.72 20.89 4.32
C ALA A 92 1.18 20.53 5.75
N GLU A 93 0.73 19.39 6.30
CA GLU A 93 1.20 18.88 7.59
C GLU A 93 2.61 18.25 7.46
N ASN A 94 2.83 17.46 6.40
CA ASN A 94 4.13 16.88 6.11
C ASN A 94 4.39 16.87 4.59
N PRO A 95 5.32 17.71 4.09
CA PRO A 95 5.58 17.85 2.65
C PRO A 95 6.16 16.58 1.99
N ASP A 96 6.63 15.62 2.78
CA ASP A 96 7.11 14.34 2.26
C ASP A 96 5.96 13.37 1.93
N CYS A 97 4.71 13.70 2.31
CA CYS A 97 3.54 12.92 1.96
C CYS A 97 3.13 13.19 0.51
N VAL A 98 3.24 12.16 -0.32
CA VAL A 98 2.95 12.26 -1.77
C VAL A 98 1.72 11.48 -2.20
N GLY A 99 1.15 10.65 -1.32
CA GLY A 99 0.03 9.79 -1.68
C GLY A 99 -0.61 9.08 -0.50
N TRP A 100 -1.60 8.24 -0.83
CA TRP A 100 -2.31 7.39 0.12
C TRP A 100 -2.59 6.03 -0.51
N LEU A 101 -2.25 4.94 0.19
CA LEU A 101 -2.44 3.58 -0.26
C LEU A 101 -3.58 2.92 0.52
N THR A 102 -4.60 2.43 -0.19
CA THR A 102 -5.71 1.69 0.40
C THR A 102 -5.88 0.34 -0.29
N ILE A 103 -5.97 -0.74 0.49
CA ILE A 103 -6.40 -2.05 0.00
C ILE A 103 -7.63 -2.46 0.83
N PRO A 104 -8.84 -2.45 0.24
CA PRO A 104 -10.06 -2.74 0.95
C PRO A 104 -10.01 -4.07 1.70
N ASP A 105 -10.65 -4.13 2.87
CA ASP A 105 -10.79 -5.33 3.72
C ASP A 105 -9.46 -5.94 4.24
N THR A 106 -8.34 -5.22 4.13
CA THR A 106 -7.03 -5.71 4.58
C THR A 106 -6.44 -4.97 5.78
N GLY A 107 -6.93 -3.77 6.08
CA GLY A 107 -6.34 -2.86 7.05
C GLY A 107 -5.10 -2.12 6.53
N ILE A 108 -4.77 -2.23 5.23
CA ILE A 108 -3.80 -1.35 4.57
C ILE A 108 -4.53 -0.09 4.15
N ASP A 109 -4.29 0.99 4.91
CA ASP A 109 -4.89 2.30 4.71
C ASP A 109 -3.93 3.34 5.30
N TYR A 110 -2.95 3.78 4.50
CA TYR A 110 -1.78 4.49 4.98
C TYR A 110 -1.32 5.60 4.04
N PRO A 111 -0.80 6.73 4.59
CA PRO A 111 -0.07 7.71 3.79
C PRO A 111 1.18 7.07 3.15
N VAL A 112 1.54 7.60 1.99
CA VAL A 112 2.76 7.21 1.27
C VAL A 112 3.75 8.38 1.29
N MET A 113 4.92 8.12 1.86
CA MET A 113 5.99 9.11 1.99
C MET A 113 7.00 8.98 0.86
N HIS A 114 7.66 10.09 0.49
CA HIS A 114 8.71 10.09 -0.53
C HIS A 114 9.82 11.08 -0.21
N THR A 115 11.02 10.56 0.01
CA THR A 115 12.24 11.33 0.32
C THR A 115 13.39 10.86 -0.57
N PRO A 116 13.49 11.36 -1.83
CA PRO A 116 14.50 10.88 -2.79
C PRO A 116 15.95 10.98 -2.31
N ASP A 117 16.27 12.02 -1.54
CA ASP A 117 17.63 12.27 -1.01
C ASP A 117 17.96 11.40 0.22
N ASP A 118 16.96 10.85 0.91
CA ASP A 118 17.09 9.93 2.05
C ASP A 118 16.00 8.84 1.95
N PRO A 119 16.12 7.88 1.00
CA PRO A 119 15.03 6.98 0.63
C PRO A 119 14.49 6.10 1.76
N GLU A 120 15.27 5.86 2.82
CA GLU A 120 14.87 5.05 3.97
C GLU A 120 14.46 5.91 5.18
N HIS A 121 14.25 7.22 5.01
CA HIS A 121 13.90 8.14 6.10
C HIS A 121 12.73 7.63 6.93
N TYR A 122 11.67 7.18 6.26
CA TYR A 122 10.44 6.70 6.88
C TYR A 122 10.44 5.21 7.24
N LEU A 123 11.54 4.50 7.04
CA LEU A 123 11.65 3.10 7.43
C LEU A 123 11.37 2.87 8.93
N ARG A 124 11.71 3.85 9.79
CA ARG A 124 11.48 3.80 11.24
C ARG A 124 10.98 5.13 11.80
N ARG A 125 10.13 5.82 11.04
CA ARG A 125 9.49 7.07 11.45
C ARG A 125 8.02 7.03 11.09
N ASP A 126 7.20 7.61 11.97
CA ASP A 126 5.77 7.84 11.69
C ASP A 126 5.58 9.00 10.69
N PHE A 127 4.33 9.30 10.35
CA PHE A 127 3.97 10.41 9.47
C PHE A 127 4.54 11.76 9.93
N TYR A 128 4.66 11.99 11.23
CA TYR A 128 5.19 13.24 11.79
C TYR A 128 6.72 13.24 11.96
N GLY A 129 7.41 12.21 11.49
CA GLY A 129 8.87 12.10 11.59
C GLY A 129 9.38 11.61 12.95
N ASN A 130 8.51 11.23 13.88
CA ASN A 130 8.91 10.66 15.17
C ASN A 130 9.38 9.22 14.99
N SER A 131 10.22 8.75 15.93
CA SER A 131 10.66 7.36 15.91
C SER A 131 9.48 6.41 16.11
N ALA A 132 9.30 5.47 15.18
CA ALA A 132 8.24 4.48 15.19
C ALA A 132 8.73 3.15 14.62
N SER A 133 8.46 2.05 15.32
CA SER A 133 8.99 0.72 14.96
C SER A 133 8.43 0.19 13.64
N GLY A 134 7.18 0.52 13.32
CA GLY A 134 6.51 0.12 12.08
C GLY A 134 6.82 1.03 10.88
N GLY A 135 7.41 2.20 11.10
CA GLY A 135 7.64 3.18 10.05
C GLY A 135 6.35 3.65 9.38
N THR A 136 6.46 4.31 8.24
CA THR A 136 5.36 4.68 7.34
C THR A 136 5.68 4.11 5.96
N PRO A 137 4.72 3.58 5.20
CA PRO A 137 4.97 3.16 3.82
C PRO A 137 5.59 4.28 2.99
N PHE A 138 6.59 3.93 2.20
CA PHE A 138 7.33 4.91 1.42
C PHE A 138 7.65 4.44 0.02
N LEU A 139 7.71 5.40 -0.90
CA LEU A 139 8.03 5.21 -2.31
C LEU A 139 9.55 5.09 -2.50
N ASP A 140 10.00 4.26 -3.44
CA ASP A 140 11.40 4.18 -3.83
C ASP A 140 11.92 5.57 -4.27
N GLY A 141 13.07 5.98 -3.76
CA GLY A 141 13.62 7.31 -4.01
C GLY A 141 13.93 7.60 -5.49
N ARG A 142 13.96 6.57 -6.35
CA ARG A 142 14.16 6.70 -7.80
C ARG A 142 12.87 6.92 -8.57
N ASN A 143 11.70 6.62 -7.98
CA ASN A 143 10.42 6.90 -8.61
C ASN A 143 10.13 8.40 -8.68
N LEU A 144 9.38 8.80 -9.70
CA LEU A 144 8.59 10.01 -9.66
C LEU A 144 7.25 9.70 -8.98
N ALA A 145 6.68 10.67 -8.27
CA ALA A 145 5.38 10.50 -7.62
C ALA A 145 4.22 10.67 -8.62
N GLU A 146 4.22 9.86 -9.67
CA GLU A 146 3.29 9.87 -10.80
C GLU A 146 2.82 8.44 -11.09
N ALA A 147 1.54 8.25 -11.44
CA ALA A 147 0.99 6.91 -11.65
C ALA A 147 1.39 6.28 -12.99
N GLU A 148 1.53 7.09 -14.03
CA GLU A 148 1.79 6.64 -15.39
C GLU A 148 3.30 6.54 -15.68
N ASN A 149 3.65 5.62 -16.59
CA ASN A 149 5.01 5.38 -17.05
C ASN A 149 6.02 5.04 -15.94
N GLN A 150 5.53 4.52 -14.81
CA GLN A 150 6.33 4.10 -13.66
C GLN A 150 6.00 2.65 -13.28
N ASN A 151 6.95 1.97 -12.69
CA ASN A 151 6.71 0.94 -11.71
C ASN A 151 6.93 1.56 -10.33
N LEU A 152 5.85 1.98 -9.69
CA LEU A 152 5.90 2.55 -8.34
C LEU A 152 6.24 1.43 -7.35
N ILE A 153 7.39 1.53 -6.69
CA ILE A 153 7.79 0.55 -5.69
C ILE A 153 7.56 1.13 -4.30
N LEU A 154 6.60 0.59 -3.57
CA LEU A 154 6.31 0.99 -2.20
C LEU A 154 6.84 -0.05 -1.21
N TYR A 155 7.53 0.43 -0.21
CA TYR A 155 8.08 -0.38 0.87
C TYR A 155 7.29 -0.19 2.16
N GLY A 156 7.07 -1.28 2.90
CA GLY A 156 6.44 -1.26 4.22
C GLY A 156 6.85 -2.46 5.05
N HIS A 157 6.84 -2.30 6.37
CA HIS A 157 7.21 -3.37 7.30
C HIS A 157 6.16 -4.48 7.38
N ASN A 158 6.63 -5.71 7.58
CA ASN A 158 5.82 -6.86 7.99
C ASN A 158 5.83 -6.92 9.52
N MET A 159 4.83 -6.32 10.17
CA MET A 159 4.77 -6.18 11.62
C MET A 159 4.11 -7.39 12.31
N MET A 160 4.61 -7.78 13.50
CA MET A 160 4.06 -8.92 14.25
C MET A 160 2.63 -8.69 14.76
N ASP A 161 2.24 -7.44 14.97
CA ASP A 161 0.90 -7.05 15.43
C ASP A 161 -0.16 -7.03 14.31
N GLY A 162 0.23 -7.34 13.09
CA GLY A 162 -0.66 -7.36 11.92
C GLY A 162 -0.74 -6.06 11.14
N SER A 163 -0.06 -4.99 11.58
CA SER A 163 -0.07 -3.68 10.93
C SER A 163 0.89 -3.56 9.75
N MET A 164 0.92 -2.38 9.14
CA MET A 164 1.72 -2.03 7.98
C MET A 164 1.45 -2.97 6.79
N PHE A 165 2.48 -3.53 6.18
CA PHE A 165 2.36 -4.46 5.05
C PHE A 165 2.26 -5.94 5.47
N LYS A 166 1.98 -6.22 6.74
CA LYS A 166 1.69 -7.60 7.19
C LYS A 166 0.56 -8.26 6.40
N PRO A 167 -0.55 -7.58 6.07
CA PRO A 167 -1.63 -8.18 5.28
C PRO A 167 -1.21 -8.64 3.88
N LEU A 168 -0.13 -8.12 3.30
CA LEU A 168 0.40 -8.60 2.01
C LEU A 168 0.79 -10.08 2.05
N MET A 169 1.11 -10.61 3.23
CA MET A 169 1.39 -12.05 3.39
C MET A 169 0.19 -12.93 3.08
N ASN A 170 -1.04 -12.41 3.22
CA ASN A 170 -2.26 -13.16 2.91
C ASN A 170 -2.41 -13.39 1.40
N TYR A 171 -1.80 -12.54 0.58
CA TYR A 171 -1.79 -12.71 -0.88
C TYR A 171 -1.03 -13.95 -1.36
N LEU A 172 -0.26 -14.60 -0.50
CA LEU A 172 0.33 -15.92 -0.82
C LEU A 172 -0.75 -17.00 -0.94
N GLU A 173 -1.93 -16.78 -0.32
CA GLU A 173 -3.06 -17.69 -0.41
C GLU A 173 -3.93 -17.38 -1.63
N PRO A 174 -4.17 -18.34 -2.54
CA PRO A 174 -4.94 -18.12 -3.77
C PRO A 174 -6.34 -17.53 -3.54
N ASN A 175 -7.08 -18.05 -2.55
CA ASN A 175 -8.43 -17.57 -2.24
C ASN A 175 -8.45 -16.09 -1.82
N PHE A 176 -7.40 -15.62 -1.13
CA PHE A 176 -7.29 -14.23 -0.75
C PHE A 176 -7.05 -13.34 -1.98
N ARG A 177 -6.17 -13.75 -2.88
CA ARG A 177 -5.93 -13.04 -4.17
C ARG A 177 -7.20 -12.89 -4.99
N ASP A 178 -8.05 -13.91 -5.01
CA ASP A 178 -9.29 -13.90 -5.81
C ASP A 178 -10.31 -12.86 -5.32
N THR A 179 -10.30 -12.52 -4.04
CA THR A 179 -11.22 -11.57 -3.42
C THR A 179 -10.63 -10.16 -3.21
N HIS A 180 -9.30 -9.98 -3.31
CA HIS A 180 -8.61 -8.72 -3.06
C HIS A 180 -7.77 -8.31 -4.28
N LYS A 181 -8.45 -8.14 -5.43
CA LYS A 181 -7.78 -7.86 -6.71
C LYS A 181 -7.47 -6.38 -6.92
N ASP A 182 -8.19 -5.52 -6.26
CA ASP A 182 -8.10 -4.08 -6.45
C ASP A 182 -7.26 -3.43 -5.34
N ILE A 183 -6.29 -2.64 -5.78
CA ILE A 183 -5.41 -1.84 -4.93
C ILE A 183 -5.60 -0.39 -5.36
N PHE A 184 -5.83 0.50 -4.41
CA PHE A 184 -6.03 1.91 -4.68
C PHE A 184 -4.83 2.72 -4.20
N LEU A 185 -4.36 3.61 -5.06
CA LEU A 185 -3.30 4.55 -4.74
C LEU A 185 -3.74 5.95 -5.13
N GLU A 186 -3.79 6.84 -4.17
CA GLU A 186 -3.90 8.26 -4.40
C GLU A 186 -2.50 8.85 -4.56
N ILE A 187 -2.26 9.50 -5.67
CA ILE A 187 -0.98 10.13 -5.99
C ILE A 187 -1.24 11.25 -7.01
N ASP A 188 -0.45 12.30 -6.99
CA ASP A 188 -0.62 13.45 -7.89
C ASP A 188 -2.06 14.03 -7.86
N GLY A 189 -2.69 14.04 -6.68
CA GLY A 189 -4.04 14.57 -6.47
C GLY A 189 -5.18 13.75 -7.08
N ARG A 190 -4.91 12.52 -7.57
CA ARG A 190 -5.86 11.61 -8.19
C ARG A 190 -5.86 10.28 -7.50
N GLN A 191 -6.98 9.56 -7.61
CA GLN A 191 -7.08 8.18 -7.14
C GLN A 191 -7.00 7.23 -8.34
N TYR A 192 -6.14 6.24 -8.24
CA TYR A 192 -5.93 5.23 -9.26
C TYR A 192 -6.25 3.84 -8.73
N ARG A 193 -6.88 3.04 -9.57
CA ARG A 193 -7.07 1.61 -9.32
C ARG A 193 -6.00 0.81 -10.05
N TYR A 194 -5.33 -0.05 -9.31
CA TYR A 194 -4.40 -1.04 -9.82
C TYR A 194 -5.02 -2.43 -9.67
N ALA A 195 -4.97 -3.22 -10.73
CA ALA A 195 -5.43 -4.60 -10.72
C ALA A 195 -4.27 -5.55 -10.43
N LEU A 196 -4.45 -6.45 -9.46
CA LEU A 196 -3.46 -7.46 -9.10
C LEU A 196 -3.05 -8.27 -10.33
N LEU A 197 -1.74 -8.39 -10.57
CA LEU A 197 -1.15 -9.28 -11.57
C LEU A 197 -0.69 -10.58 -10.93
N ASP A 198 0.19 -10.50 -9.95
CA ASP A 198 0.73 -11.68 -9.27
C ASP A 198 1.38 -11.32 -7.93
N VAL A 199 1.76 -12.37 -7.20
CA VAL A 199 2.44 -12.28 -5.90
C VAL A 199 3.67 -13.17 -5.93
N LEU A 200 4.81 -12.62 -5.55
CA LEU A 200 6.10 -13.25 -5.69
C LEU A 200 6.82 -13.37 -4.33
N GLU A 201 7.18 -14.59 -3.94
CA GLU A 201 8.19 -14.79 -2.89
C GLU A 201 9.59 -14.74 -3.50
N THR A 202 10.38 -13.77 -3.08
CA THR A 202 11.69 -13.49 -3.66
C THR A 202 12.69 -12.94 -2.63
N ASN A 203 13.66 -12.18 -3.07
CA ASN A 203 14.65 -11.54 -2.21
C ASN A 203 15.04 -10.14 -2.74
N THR A 204 15.89 -9.44 -1.99
CA THR A 204 16.35 -8.08 -2.32
C THR A 204 17.14 -7.95 -3.64
N GLN A 205 17.46 -9.06 -4.30
CA GLN A 205 18.15 -9.08 -5.60
C GLN A 205 17.21 -9.34 -6.78
N CYS A 206 15.88 -9.36 -6.53
CA CYS A 206 14.88 -9.51 -7.57
C CYS A 206 15.06 -8.45 -8.67
N SER A 207 15.02 -8.91 -9.92
CA SER A 207 15.26 -8.03 -11.07
C SER A 207 14.23 -6.90 -11.20
N LEU A 208 13.02 -7.08 -10.67
CA LEU A 208 11.94 -6.09 -10.72
C LEU A 208 12.30 -4.78 -10.01
N TYR A 209 13.15 -4.81 -8.99
CA TYR A 209 13.62 -3.61 -8.30
C TYR A 209 14.48 -2.67 -9.16
N GLN A 210 14.93 -3.13 -10.34
CA GLN A 210 15.76 -2.32 -11.23
C GLN A 210 14.94 -1.38 -12.11
N TYR A 211 13.61 -1.61 -12.22
CA TYR A 211 12.72 -0.89 -13.10
C TYR A 211 11.81 0.03 -12.29
N THR A 212 12.07 1.31 -12.30
CA THR A 212 11.24 2.34 -11.69
C THR A 212 10.64 3.27 -12.74
N ASP A 213 11.43 3.75 -13.68
CA ASP A 213 11.02 4.58 -14.81
C ASP A 213 10.77 3.70 -16.04
N LEU A 214 9.57 3.76 -16.62
CA LEU A 214 9.12 2.99 -17.77
C LEU A 214 8.78 3.87 -18.99
N ASN A 215 9.25 5.10 -19.02
CA ASN A 215 9.04 6.02 -20.14
C ASN A 215 9.64 5.51 -21.46
N ASP A 216 10.74 4.76 -21.41
CA ASP A 216 11.32 4.14 -22.58
C ASP A 216 10.61 2.80 -22.89
N PRO A 217 10.04 2.61 -24.11
CA PRO A 217 9.32 1.40 -24.48
C PRO A 217 10.16 0.10 -24.39
N VAL A 218 11.48 0.20 -24.55
CA VAL A 218 12.38 -0.96 -24.40
C VAL A 218 12.49 -1.33 -22.92
N THR A 219 12.63 -0.35 -22.06
CA THR A 219 12.67 -0.55 -20.61
C THR A 219 11.35 -1.13 -20.10
N GLU A 220 10.20 -0.63 -20.56
CA GLU A 220 8.88 -1.16 -20.23
C GLU A 220 8.72 -2.62 -20.69
N SER A 221 9.13 -2.92 -21.92
CA SER A 221 9.12 -4.29 -22.46
C SER A 221 10.02 -5.23 -21.64
N ASN A 222 11.20 -4.78 -21.24
CA ASN A 222 12.12 -5.54 -20.39
C ASN A 222 11.53 -5.78 -18.99
N PHE A 223 10.83 -4.80 -18.44
CA PHE A 223 10.14 -4.96 -17.16
C PHE A 223 9.07 -6.06 -17.24
N ARG A 224 8.21 -6.05 -18.26
CA ARG A 224 7.22 -7.12 -18.47
C ARG A 224 7.87 -8.50 -18.67
N ALA A 225 8.96 -8.54 -19.42
CA ALA A 225 9.73 -9.78 -19.56
C ALA A 225 10.34 -10.26 -18.24
N ALA A 226 10.74 -9.32 -17.35
CA ALA A 226 11.22 -9.65 -16.02
C ALA A 226 10.08 -10.19 -15.13
N ILE A 227 8.87 -9.62 -15.19
CA ILE A 227 7.69 -10.19 -14.50
C ILE A 227 7.48 -11.64 -14.96
N LEU A 228 7.39 -11.89 -16.25
CA LEU A 228 7.18 -13.24 -16.81
C LEU A 228 8.28 -14.25 -16.43
N LYS A 229 9.50 -13.78 -16.20
CA LYS A 229 10.60 -14.62 -15.78
C LYS A 229 10.53 -15.01 -14.30
N GLU A 230 10.00 -14.11 -13.46
CA GLU A 230 9.94 -14.26 -12.01
C GLU A 230 8.60 -14.88 -11.54
N THR A 231 7.61 -14.97 -12.43
CA THR A 231 6.26 -15.46 -12.15
C THR A 231 5.87 -16.59 -13.10
N ASP A 232 4.76 -17.29 -12.82
CA ASP A 232 4.19 -18.33 -13.68
C ASP A 232 3.13 -17.79 -14.65
N LEU A 233 3.08 -16.46 -14.87
CA LEU A 233 2.12 -15.84 -15.78
C LEU A 233 2.43 -16.22 -17.24
N GLU A 234 1.40 -16.57 -18.02
CA GLU A 234 1.52 -16.86 -19.45
C GLU A 234 1.73 -15.60 -20.30
N GLY A 235 1.38 -14.42 -19.78
CA GLY A 235 1.54 -13.13 -20.44
C GLY A 235 1.23 -11.96 -19.51
N VAL A 236 1.87 -10.83 -19.77
CA VAL A 236 1.59 -9.54 -19.12
C VAL A 236 1.30 -8.52 -20.22
N HIS A 237 0.07 -7.99 -20.22
CA HIS A 237 -0.30 -6.92 -21.14
C HIS A 237 0.38 -5.61 -20.74
N GLN A 238 0.65 -4.77 -21.73
CA GLN A 238 1.12 -3.42 -21.49
C GLN A 238 0.08 -2.64 -20.70
N ALA A 239 0.50 -1.94 -19.65
CA ALA A 239 -0.32 -1.06 -18.85
C ALA A 239 0.30 0.35 -18.82
N PRO A 240 -0.50 1.39 -18.55
CA PRO A 240 0.03 2.75 -18.42
C PRO A 240 1.04 2.91 -17.29
N GLY A 241 1.01 2.05 -16.29
CA GLY A 241 1.93 2.01 -15.16
C GLY A 241 1.75 0.74 -14.34
N TYR A 242 2.60 0.56 -13.36
CA TYR A 242 2.59 -0.60 -12.46
C TYR A 242 2.85 -0.17 -11.02
N LEU A 243 2.42 -1.00 -10.09
CA LEU A 243 2.64 -0.85 -8.65
C LEU A 243 3.24 -2.15 -8.11
N THR A 244 4.33 -2.03 -7.39
CA THR A 244 4.99 -3.13 -6.67
C THR A 244 5.02 -2.82 -5.19
N LEU A 245 4.24 -3.54 -4.39
CA LEU A 245 4.27 -3.45 -2.93
C LEU A 245 5.27 -4.46 -2.39
N SER A 246 6.24 -4.01 -1.63
CA SER A 246 7.36 -4.83 -1.14
C SER A 246 7.39 -4.87 0.38
N THR A 247 7.40 -6.08 0.94
CA THR A 247 7.58 -6.30 2.38
C THR A 247 8.55 -7.44 2.68
N CYS A 248 9.07 -7.49 3.92
CA CYS A 248 9.88 -8.60 4.37
C CYS A 248 9.03 -9.87 4.51
N ASN A 249 9.54 -11.01 4.06
CA ASN A 249 8.94 -12.30 4.37
C ASN A 249 9.23 -12.69 5.83
N ASN A 250 8.39 -13.56 6.41
CA ASN A 250 8.52 -14.05 7.79
C ASN A 250 9.88 -14.73 8.07
N GLY A 251 10.62 -15.16 7.04
CA GLY A 251 11.97 -15.69 7.15
C GLY A 251 13.05 -14.66 7.51
N GLY A 252 12.73 -13.37 7.44
CA GLY A 252 13.67 -12.28 7.69
C GLY A 252 14.81 -12.17 6.67
N GLY A 253 15.82 -11.36 6.97
CA GLY A 253 16.99 -11.18 6.11
C GLY A 253 16.65 -10.55 4.74
N SER A 254 17.14 -11.16 3.66
CA SER A 254 16.90 -10.68 2.30
C SER A 254 15.58 -11.11 1.69
N SER A 255 14.83 -12.02 2.34
CA SER A 255 13.58 -12.57 1.81
C SER A 255 12.47 -11.52 1.75
N ARG A 256 11.72 -11.47 0.63
CA ARG A 256 10.68 -10.49 0.35
C ARG A 256 9.43 -11.17 -0.21
N VAL A 257 8.28 -10.51 0.03
CA VAL A 257 7.04 -10.74 -0.72
C VAL A 257 6.76 -9.48 -1.52
N LEU A 258 6.54 -9.66 -2.82
CA LEU A 258 6.10 -8.60 -3.73
C LEU A 258 4.67 -8.88 -4.16
N VAL A 259 3.83 -7.86 -4.08
CA VAL A 259 2.51 -7.84 -4.70
C VAL A 259 2.61 -6.90 -5.90
N ILE A 260 2.39 -7.43 -7.11
CA ILE A 260 2.57 -6.73 -8.38
C ILE A 260 1.20 -6.47 -8.97
N ALA A 261 0.94 -5.22 -9.34
CA ALA A 261 -0.34 -4.81 -9.92
C ALA A 261 -0.12 -3.88 -11.12
N ALA A 262 -1.05 -3.90 -12.06
CA ALA A 262 -1.05 -3.04 -13.23
C ALA A 262 -2.07 -1.92 -13.07
N LEU A 263 -1.73 -0.72 -13.51
CA LEU A 263 -2.64 0.43 -13.54
C LEU A 263 -3.84 0.12 -14.44
N ALA A 264 -5.02 0.05 -13.85
CA ALA A 264 -6.27 -0.22 -14.54
C ALA A 264 -6.99 1.07 -14.99
N GLY A 265 -6.70 2.18 -14.32
CA GLY A 265 -7.21 3.50 -14.68
C GLY A 265 -7.39 4.43 -13.48
N GLU A 266 -7.69 5.69 -13.78
CA GLU A 266 -8.10 6.68 -12.79
C GLU A 266 -9.54 6.38 -12.33
N VAL A 267 -9.79 6.53 -11.04
CA VAL A 267 -11.13 6.41 -10.47
C VAL A 267 -11.86 7.73 -10.68
N SER A 268 -12.91 7.71 -11.49
CA SER A 268 -13.77 8.88 -11.71
C SER A 268 -14.57 9.22 -10.44
N GLN A 269 -14.65 10.52 -10.14
CA GLN A 269 -15.53 11.04 -9.09
C GLN A 269 -16.99 11.01 -9.51
#